data_fe48366cf73e6ab28940a25614979887
#
_entry.id   fe48366cf73e6ab28940a25614979887
#
_cell.length_a   1.000
_cell.length_b   1.000
_cell.length_c   1.000
_cell.angle_alpha   90.00
_cell.angle_beta   90.00
_cell.angle_gamma   90.00
#
_symmetry.space_group_name_H-M   'P 1'
#
loop_
_entity.id
_entity.type
_entity.pdbx_description
1 polymer ?
#
loop_
_entity_poly.entity_id
_entity_poly.type
_entity_poly.pdbx_seq_one_letter_code
_entity_poly.pdbx_strand_id
1 'polypeptide(L)'
;PDELSVLPNVSEVVTDKRELPDMLSRFGVVDIPTGISEFGNRHRAYVKVQDGCLLRCSYCIIPHVRPDLTSRPQEQIFDEIRRLVDNGYREIVLTGIHLGHYGVDWNWDKPKEKWVRLATLVRQIAEIPGDFRIRLSSIEATEVTRELVAVMAEYPQKICPHLHICLQSGSDEILRRMKRRWSTRTFINRCNLVRENLDYPSFTTDVIVGFPGETEEYFQQTIETVKEAGFSKIHIFPFSARRGTPAADFPEQLSKKEKQARGRELAGVEQQLRKQYFDQLVGKQLRVLVESPLSSEKSVVSSAPS
;
A
#
# COMPACT_ATOMS: atom_id res chain seq x y z
N PRO A 1 -21.75 15.87 -11.87
CA PRO A 1 -21.16 17.05 -12.55
C PRO A 1 -22.08 18.25 -12.46
N ASP A 2 -23.38 18.07 -12.77
CA ASP A 2 -24.35 19.15 -12.89
C ASP A 2 -24.56 19.97 -11.59
N GLU A 3 -24.47 19.31 -10.42
CA GLU A 3 -24.56 19.98 -9.11
C GLU A 3 -23.33 20.84 -8.80
N LEU A 4 -22.16 20.51 -9.36
CA LEU A 4 -20.92 21.27 -9.16
C LEU A 4 -20.84 22.47 -10.11
N SER A 5 -21.31 22.31 -11.36
CA SER A 5 -21.21 23.34 -12.39
C SER A 5 -22.07 24.59 -12.11
N VAL A 6 -23.06 24.48 -11.22
CA VAL A 6 -23.91 25.60 -10.82
C VAL A 6 -23.38 26.39 -9.62
N LEU A 7 -22.27 25.96 -9.02
CA LEU A 7 -21.69 26.67 -7.89
C LEU A 7 -20.97 27.94 -8.35
N PRO A 8 -21.14 29.08 -7.64
CA PRO A 8 -20.71 30.41 -8.12
C PRO A 8 -19.18 30.54 -8.28
N ASN A 9 -18.40 29.68 -7.66
CA ASN A 9 -16.92 29.70 -7.72
C ASN A 9 -16.36 28.57 -8.56
N VAL A 10 -17.18 27.86 -9.34
CA VAL A 10 -16.75 26.79 -10.24
C VAL A 10 -16.81 27.30 -11.67
N SER A 11 -15.66 27.45 -12.30
CA SER A 11 -15.54 27.90 -13.68
C SER A 11 -15.75 26.77 -14.68
N GLU A 12 -15.28 25.57 -14.37
CA GLU A 12 -15.40 24.39 -15.21
C GLU A 12 -15.35 23.10 -14.38
N VAL A 13 -16.06 22.06 -14.83
CA VAL A 13 -16.05 20.72 -14.22
C VAL A 13 -15.51 19.73 -15.25
N VAL A 14 -14.32 19.21 -15.01
CA VAL A 14 -13.71 18.17 -15.84
C VAL A 14 -14.11 16.80 -15.32
N THR A 15 -14.82 16.03 -16.11
CA THR A 15 -15.30 14.70 -15.77
C THR A 15 -14.33 13.60 -16.20
N ASP A 16 -13.52 13.85 -17.23
CA ASP A 16 -12.46 12.97 -17.68
C ASP A 16 -11.09 13.62 -17.45
N LYS A 17 -10.27 12.98 -16.60
CA LYS A 17 -8.92 13.49 -16.29
C LYS A 17 -8.01 13.63 -17.54
N ARG A 18 -8.33 12.96 -18.66
CA ARG A 18 -7.60 13.08 -19.92
C ARG A 18 -7.79 14.43 -20.59
N GLU A 19 -8.89 15.11 -20.30
CA GLU A 19 -9.19 16.45 -20.82
C GLU A 19 -8.52 17.56 -19.99
N LEU A 20 -7.97 17.22 -18.82
CA LEU A 20 -7.36 18.20 -17.92
C LEU A 20 -6.21 19.00 -18.57
N PRO A 21 -5.28 18.42 -19.34
CA PRO A 21 -4.25 19.20 -20.04
C PRO A 21 -4.83 20.26 -20.98
N ASP A 22 -5.83 19.88 -21.79
CA ASP A 22 -6.48 20.80 -22.73
C ASP A 22 -7.23 21.90 -22.01
N MET A 23 -7.91 21.56 -20.92
CA MET A 23 -8.59 22.55 -20.07
C MET A 23 -7.57 23.54 -19.46
N LEU A 24 -6.49 23.04 -18.85
CA LEU A 24 -5.46 23.88 -18.23
C LEU A 24 -4.76 24.78 -19.25
N SER A 25 -4.57 24.33 -20.50
CA SER A 25 -3.98 25.14 -21.56
C SER A 25 -4.82 26.39 -21.86
N ARG A 26 -6.15 26.30 -21.75
CA ARG A 26 -7.07 27.44 -21.91
C ARG A 26 -6.90 28.51 -20.82
N PHE A 27 -6.36 28.13 -19.66
CA PHE A 27 -5.99 29.02 -18.57
C PHE A 27 -4.50 29.41 -18.61
N GLY A 28 -3.80 29.17 -19.70
CA GLY A 28 -2.38 29.53 -19.88
C GLY A 28 -1.38 28.60 -19.24
N VAL A 29 -1.81 27.44 -18.72
CA VAL A 29 -0.92 26.40 -18.19
C VAL A 29 -0.56 25.45 -19.33
N VAL A 30 0.54 25.73 -20.03
CA VAL A 30 0.94 24.98 -21.25
C VAL A 30 2.05 23.97 -21.00
N ASP A 31 2.83 24.12 -19.93
CA ASP A 31 3.89 23.20 -19.56
C ASP A 31 3.51 22.49 -18.23
N ILE A 32 2.86 21.36 -18.38
CA ILE A 32 2.46 20.53 -17.24
C ILE A 32 3.49 19.42 -17.09
N PRO A 33 4.42 19.52 -16.10
CA PRO A 33 5.41 18.48 -15.90
C PRO A 33 4.74 17.17 -15.54
N THR A 34 5.19 16.07 -16.11
CA THR A 34 4.78 14.73 -15.70
C THR A 34 5.41 14.39 -14.35
N GLY A 35 4.59 14.31 -13.30
CA GLY A 35 5.05 14.03 -11.94
C GLY A 35 5.36 15.28 -11.14
N ILE A 36 5.93 15.07 -9.96
CA ILE A 36 6.23 16.13 -8.99
C ILE A 36 7.72 16.41 -8.92
N SER A 37 8.08 17.64 -8.57
CA SER A 37 9.47 18.04 -8.28
C SER A 37 9.69 18.26 -6.79
N GLU A 38 8.62 18.57 -6.03
CA GLU A 38 8.65 18.82 -4.60
C GLU A 38 7.48 18.15 -3.92
N PHE A 39 7.68 17.74 -2.68
CA PHE A 39 6.67 17.11 -1.81
C PHE A 39 6.72 17.71 -0.39
N GLY A 40 6.58 19.02 -0.29
CA GLY A 40 6.68 19.78 0.96
C GLY A 40 8.04 19.61 1.65
N ASN A 41 8.12 19.96 2.93
CA ASN A 41 9.35 19.88 3.73
C ASN A 41 9.63 18.45 4.24
N ARG A 42 9.48 17.41 3.41
CA ARG A 42 9.71 16.01 3.79
C ARG A 42 10.90 15.47 3.02
N HIS A 43 11.60 14.51 3.62
CA HIS A 43 12.68 13.76 2.95
C HIS A 43 12.17 12.53 2.17
N ARG A 44 10.86 12.28 2.21
CA ARG A 44 10.16 11.19 1.51
C ARG A 44 9.20 11.77 0.49
N ALA A 45 9.27 11.27 -0.76
CA ALA A 45 8.34 11.60 -1.82
C ALA A 45 7.58 10.36 -2.30
N TYR A 46 6.38 10.57 -2.85
CA TYR A 46 5.52 9.51 -3.38
C TYR A 46 5.46 9.63 -4.89
N VAL A 47 5.83 8.56 -5.59
CA VAL A 47 5.78 8.49 -7.05
C VAL A 47 4.71 7.49 -7.45
N LYS A 48 3.65 8.00 -8.07
CA LYS A 48 2.58 7.15 -8.59
C LYS A 48 3.05 6.49 -9.89
N VAL A 49 3.04 5.17 -9.93
CA VAL A 49 3.49 4.38 -11.09
C VAL A 49 2.33 3.67 -11.80
N GLN A 50 1.17 3.51 -11.13
CA GLN A 50 0.05 2.73 -11.65
C GLN A 50 -1.28 3.32 -11.15
N ASP A 51 -2.34 3.22 -11.97
CA ASP A 51 -3.72 3.61 -11.64
C ASP A 51 -4.70 2.49 -12.02
N GLY A 52 -5.88 2.49 -11.37
CA GLY A 52 -6.93 1.51 -11.61
C GLY A 52 -6.70 0.15 -10.95
N CYS A 53 -7.76 -0.66 -10.88
CA CYS A 53 -7.72 -1.98 -10.27
C CYS A 53 -8.72 -2.93 -10.95
N LEU A 54 -8.26 -4.11 -11.36
CA LEU A 54 -9.09 -5.17 -11.96
C LEU A 54 -9.67 -6.15 -10.93
N LEU A 55 -9.32 -6.02 -9.65
CA LEU A 55 -9.90 -6.85 -8.61
C LEU A 55 -11.37 -6.43 -8.37
N ARG A 56 -12.18 -7.42 -8.02
CA ARG A 56 -13.61 -7.24 -7.72
C ARG A 56 -13.91 -7.54 -6.26
N CYS A 57 -13.07 -7.01 -5.34
CA CYS A 57 -13.30 -7.18 -3.91
C CYS A 57 -14.68 -6.67 -3.52
N SER A 58 -15.43 -7.50 -2.76
CA SER A 58 -16.85 -7.25 -2.50
C SER A 58 -17.13 -5.96 -1.69
N TYR A 59 -16.14 -5.41 -1.01
CA TYR A 59 -16.22 -4.20 -0.18
C TYR A 59 -15.65 -2.94 -0.86
N CYS A 60 -15.05 -3.07 -2.05
CA CYS A 60 -14.25 -2.00 -2.64
C CYS A 60 -14.97 -1.32 -3.81
N ILE A 61 -15.06 0.01 -3.75
CA ILE A 61 -15.67 0.82 -4.80
C ILE A 61 -14.70 1.15 -5.94
N ILE A 62 -13.40 0.97 -5.73
CA ILE A 62 -12.35 1.39 -6.68
C ILE A 62 -12.58 0.87 -8.11
N PRO A 63 -12.94 -0.40 -8.36
CA PRO A 63 -13.17 -0.87 -9.72
C PRO A 63 -14.29 -0.13 -10.49
N HIS A 64 -15.18 0.57 -9.78
CA HIS A 64 -16.25 1.36 -10.37
C HIS A 64 -15.82 2.81 -10.66
N VAL A 65 -14.92 3.37 -9.86
CA VAL A 65 -14.48 4.77 -9.99
C VAL A 65 -13.13 4.92 -10.66
N ARG A 66 -12.36 3.82 -10.77
CA ARG A 66 -11.08 3.73 -11.48
C ARG A 66 -10.98 2.39 -12.22
N PRO A 67 -11.83 2.18 -13.26
CA PRO A 67 -11.92 0.90 -13.96
C PRO A 67 -10.72 0.59 -14.84
N ASP A 68 -10.05 1.64 -15.34
CA ASP A 68 -8.98 1.51 -16.32
C ASP A 68 -7.66 1.24 -15.63
N LEU A 69 -7.10 0.04 -15.86
CA LEU A 69 -5.75 -0.27 -15.45
C LEU A 69 -4.77 0.50 -16.34
N THR A 70 -3.94 1.32 -15.75
CA THR A 70 -2.98 2.14 -16.47
C THR A 70 -1.65 2.18 -15.75
N SER A 71 -0.58 1.78 -16.43
CA SER A 71 0.79 1.90 -15.94
C SER A 71 1.46 3.14 -16.54
N ARG A 72 2.22 3.87 -15.73
CA ARG A 72 2.99 5.01 -16.25
C ARG A 72 4.22 4.53 -17.02
N PRO A 73 4.59 5.19 -18.12
CA PRO A 73 5.83 4.91 -18.84
C PRO A 73 7.06 4.99 -17.93
N GLN A 74 7.98 4.04 -18.09
CA GLN A 74 9.17 3.92 -17.24
C GLN A 74 10.02 5.19 -17.26
N GLU A 75 10.25 5.77 -18.45
CA GLU A 75 11.05 6.99 -18.60
C GLU A 75 10.49 8.16 -17.78
N GLN A 76 9.18 8.36 -17.78
CA GLN A 76 8.54 9.41 -16.98
C GLN A 76 8.73 9.19 -15.47
N ILE A 77 8.71 7.92 -15.04
CA ILE A 77 8.95 7.55 -13.63
C ILE A 77 10.42 7.82 -13.29
N PHE A 78 11.36 7.43 -14.15
CA PHE A 78 12.79 7.64 -13.91
C PHE A 78 13.14 9.11 -13.86
N ASP A 79 12.61 9.93 -14.77
CA ASP A 79 12.84 11.38 -14.79
C ASP A 79 12.29 12.07 -13.56
N GLU A 80 11.10 11.66 -13.09
CA GLU A 80 10.54 12.16 -11.85
C GLU A 80 11.41 11.77 -10.65
N ILE A 81 11.86 10.51 -10.56
CA ILE A 81 12.73 10.05 -9.48
C ILE A 81 14.08 10.79 -9.48
N ARG A 82 14.71 10.98 -10.64
CA ARG A 82 15.96 11.75 -10.77
C ARG A 82 15.77 13.17 -10.23
N ARG A 83 14.74 13.89 -10.67
CA ARG A 83 14.44 15.24 -10.17
C ARG A 83 14.23 15.27 -8.67
N LEU A 84 13.50 14.31 -8.10
CA LEU A 84 13.28 14.24 -6.66
C LEU A 84 14.59 13.95 -5.90
N VAL A 85 15.44 13.07 -6.39
CA VAL A 85 16.73 12.74 -5.79
C VAL A 85 17.67 13.95 -5.86
N ASP A 86 17.71 14.67 -6.98
CA ASP A 86 18.49 15.89 -7.16
C ASP A 86 18.00 17.01 -6.22
N ASN A 87 16.70 17.06 -5.95
CA ASN A 87 16.07 17.96 -4.97
C ASN A 87 16.23 17.51 -3.51
N GLY A 88 17.03 16.46 -3.25
CA GLY A 88 17.41 16.03 -1.91
C GLY A 88 16.49 15.03 -1.23
N TYR A 89 15.51 14.45 -1.93
CA TYR A 89 14.68 13.39 -1.37
C TYR A 89 15.48 12.10 -1.19
N ARG A 90 15.36 11.48 -0.02
CA ARG A 90 16.14 10.30 0.41
C ARG A 90 15.35 9.02 0.43
N GLU A 91 14.03 9.08 0.35
CA GLU A 91 13.17 7.90 0.21
C GLU A 91 12.07 8.18 -0.81
N ILE A 92 11.98 7.30 -1.82
CA ILE A 92 10.98 7.32 -2.86
C ILE A 92 9.99 6.17 -2.60
N VAL A 93 8.74 6.51 -2.37
CA VAL A 93 7.66 5.52 -2.18
C VAL A 93 6.95 5.30 -3.52
N LEU A 94 7.10 4.12 -4.10
CA LEU A 94 6.34 3.75 -5.28
C LEU A 94 4.90 3.44 -4.90
N THR A 95 3.95 4.12 -5.53
CA THR A 95 2.53 3.97 -5.22
C THR A 95 1.70 3.63 -6.46
N GLY A 96 0.57 2.97 -6.21
CA GLY A 96 -0.45 2.66 -7.20
C GLY A 96 -1.74 2.26 -6.50
N ILE A 97 -2.83 2.25 -7.24
CA ILE A 97 -4.10 1.69 -6.74
C ILE A 97 -3.94 0.17 -6.53
N HIS A 98 -3.21 -0.48 -7.43
CA HIS A 98 -2.83 -1.88 -7.34
C HIS A 98 -1.39 -2.04 -7.83
N LEU A 99 -0.44 -1.68 -6.98
CA LEU A 99 0.97 -1.55 -7.35
C LEU A 99 1.53 -2.78 -8.08
N GLY A 100 1.17 -3.98 -7.62
CA GLY A 100 1.63 -5.24 -8.23
C GLY A 100 1.13 -5.49 -9.65
N HIS A 101 0.12 -4.74 -10.11
CA HIS A 101 -0.35 -4.79 -11.49
C HIS A 101 0.40 -3.83 -12.43
N TYR A 102 1.49 -3.21 -11.98
CA TYR A 102 2.32 -2.41 -12.88
C TYR A 102 2.79 -3.23 -14.09
N GLY A 103 2.58 -2.69 -15.29
CA GLY A 103 2.94 -3.29 -16.58
C GLY A 103 1.95 -4.33 -17.11
N VAL A 104 0.94 -4.73 -16.34
CA VAL A 104 -0.04 -5.74 -16.80
C VAL A 104 -0.77 -5.28 -18.05
N ASP A 105 -1.16 -4.01 -18.13
CA ASP A 105 -1.81 -3.38 -19.28
C ASP A 105 -0.96 -3.39 -20.56
N TRP A 106 0.35 -3.54 -20.45
CA TRP A 106 1.29 -3.59 -21.59
C TRP A 106 1.61 -5.01 -22.06
N ASN A 107 1.13 -6.03 -21.36
CA ASN A 107 1.56 -7.42 -21.56
C ASN A 107 0.49 -8.29 -22.25
N TRP A 108 -0.68 -7.74 -22.55
CA TRP A 108 -1.82 -8.50 -23.06
C TRP A 108 -1.54 -9.33 -24.31
N ASP A 109 -0.70 -8.79 -25.20
CA ASP A 109 -0.34 -9.37 -26.49
C ASP A 109 1.14 -9.82 -26.58
N LYS A 110 1.87 -9.77 -25.46
CA LYS A 110 3.30 -10.11 -25.42
C LYS A 110 3.57 -11.49 -24.86
N PRO A 111 4.57 -12.21 -25.36
CA PRO A 111 5.06 -13.42 -24.74
C PRO A 111 5.63 -13.11 -23.33
N LYS A 112 5.53 -14.08 -22.42
CA LYS A 112 5.87 -13.90 -21.00
C LYS A 112 7.29 -13.40 -20.75
N GLU A 113 8.22 -13.74 -21.61
CA GLU A 113 9.64 -13.36 -21.54
C GLU A 113 9.84 -11.85 -21.80
N LYS A 114 8.87 -11.19 -22.41
CA LYS A 114 8.88 -9.74 -22.70
C LYS A 114 7.98 -8.94 -21.76
N TRP A 115 7.43 -9.57 -20.74
CA TRP A 115 6.56 -8.88 -19.79
C TRP A 115 7.34 -7.90 -18.94
N VAL A 116 6.87 -6.66 -18.91
CA VAL A 116 7.28 -5.67 -17.92
C VAL A 116 6.45 -5.88 -16.66
N ARG A 117 7.11 -5.95 -15.51
CA ARG A 117 6.47 -6.16 -14.21
C ARG A 117 7.04 -5.21 -13.17
N LEU A 118 6.39 -5.16 -12.02
CA LEU A 118 6.86 -4.36 -10.89
C LEU A 118 8.32 -4.67 -10.53
N ALA A 119 8.73 -5.93 -10.51
CA ALA A 119 10.11 -6.32 -10.23
C ALA A 119 11.11 -5.70 -11.21
N THR A 120 10.77 -5.68 -12.52
CA THR A 120 11.59 -5.03 -13.56
C THR A 120 11.74 -3.53 -13.28
N LEU A 121 10.63 -2.84 -12.97
CA LEU A 121 10.64 -1.42 -12.65
C LEU A 121 11.50 -1.14 -11.41
N VAL A 122 11.30 -1.92 -10.34
CA VAL A 122 12.03 -1.74 -9.07
C VAL A 122 13.54 -1.92 -9.27
N ARG A 123 13.96 -2.92 -10.07
CA ARG A 123 15.36 -3.14 -10.44
C ARG A 123 15.95 -1.92 -11.13
N GLN A 124 15.31 -1.44 -12.17
CA GLN A 124 15.78 -0.30 -12.96
C GLN A 124 15.85 0.99 -12.12
N ILE A 125 14.90 1.20 -11.20
CA ILE A 125 14.97 2.33 -10.27
C ILE A 125 16.12 2.16 -9.28
N ALA A 126 16.41 0.94 -8.81
CA ALA A 126 17.52 0.69 -7.89
C ALA A 126 18.89 0.96 -8.54
N GLU A 127 18.98 0.87 -9.86
CA GLU A 127 20.19 1.18 -10.66
C GLU A 127 20.40 2.70 -10.86
N ILE A 128 19.38 3.53 -10.60
CA ILE A 128 19.54 4.99 -10.69
C ILE A 128 20.58 5.46 -9.65
N PRO A 129 21.61 6.23 -10.09
CA PRO A 129 22.60 6.80 -9.17
C PRO A 129 21.97 7.73 -8.14
N GLY A 130 22.64 7.88 -6.99
CA GLY A 130 22.24 8.81 -5.92
C GLY A 130 22.01 8.10 -4.59
N ASP A 131 22.03 8.90 -3.50
CA ASP A 131 21.81 8.40 -2.14
C ASP A 131 20.33 8.51 -1.76
N PHE A 132 19.55 7.54 -2.19
CA PHE A 132 18.14 7.38 -1.86
C PHE A 132 17.78 5.90 -1.71
N ARG A 133 16.61 5.63 -1.15
CA ARG A 133 16.05 4.28 -1.08
C ARG A 133 14.61 4.23 -1.60
N ILE A 134 14.21 3.06 -2.03
CA ILE A 134 12.90 2.75 -2.59
C ILE A 134 12.08 2.06 -1.50
N ARG A 135 10.84 2.50 -1.32
CA ARG A 135 9.83 1.81 -0.53
C ARG A 135 8.65 1.45 -1.43
N LEU A 136 8.15 0.24 -1.28
CA LEU A 136 6.92 -0.17 -1.94
C LEU A 136 5.73 0.17 -1.04
N SER A 137 4.66 0.70 -1.63
CA SER A 137 3.37 0.84 -0.96
C SER A 137 2.65 -0.51 -0.87
N SER A 138 1.32 -0.51 -0.78
CA SER A 138 0.53 -1.73 -0.62
C SER A 138 0.66 -2.68 -1.81
N ILE A 139 0.86 -3.96 -1.50
CA ILE A 139 0.95 -5.04 -2.47
C ILE A 139 0.07 -6.22 -2.04
N GLU A 140 -0.47 -6.95 -3.01
CA GLU A 140 -1.22 -8.17 -2.75
C GLU A 140 -0.29 -9.37 -2.50
N ALA A 141 -0.74 -10.34 -1.69
CA ALA A 141 0.08 -11.51 -1.39
C ALA A 141 0.53 -12.27 -2.64
N THR A 142 -0.34 -12.39 -3.65
CA THR A 142 -0.01 -13.07 -4.92
C THR A 142 1.08 -12.41 -5.72
N GLU A 143 1.38 -11.15 -5.46
CA GLU A 143 2.32 -10.32 -6.20
C GLU A 143 3.66 -10.17 -5.48
N VAL A 144 3.78 -10.70 -4.26
CA VAL A 144 5.06 -10.94 -3.59
C VAL A 144 5.71 -12.15 -4.28
N THR A 145 6.26 -11.91 -5.46
CA THR A 145 6.87 -12.95 -6.30
C THR A 145 8.31 -13.23 -5.91
N ARG A 146 8.82 -14.42 -6.27
CA ARG A 146 10.24 -14.75 -6.09
C ARG A 146 11.15 -13.74 -6.80
N GLU A 147 10.74 -13.27 -7.98
CA GLU A 147 11.48 -12.26 -8.75
C GLU A 147 11.57 -10.92 -7.98
N LEU A 148 10.46 -10.43 -7.44
CA LEU A 148 10.46 -9.19 -6.65
C LEU A 148 11.34 -9.32 -5.40
N VAL A 149 11.21 -10.43 -4.67
CA VAL A 149 12.02 -10.68 -3.47
C VAL A 149 13.50 -10.79 -3.81
N ALA A 150 13.84 -11.44 -4.93
CA ALA A 150 15.23 -11.51 -5.41
C ALA A 150 15.81 -10.13 -5.72
N VAL A 151 15.04 -9.25 -6.36
CA VAL A 151 15.45 -7.86 -6.61
C VAL A 151 15.66 -7.11 -5.28
N MET A 152 14.77 -7.28 -4.31
CA MET A 152 14.94 -6.66 -2.98
C MET A 152 16.21 -7.14 -2.28
N ALA A 153 16.53 -8.42 -2.38
CA ALA A 153 17.75 -9.01 -1.80
C ALA A 153 19.03 -8.57 -2.54
N GLU A 154 18.95 -8.34 -3.85
CA GLU A 154 20.08 -7.89 -4.68
C GLU A 154 20.47 -6.43 -4.38
N TYR A 155 19.52 -5.60 -3.98
CA TYR A 155 19.74 -4.17 -3.72
C TYR A 155 19.40 -3.76 -2.26
N PRO A 156 20.03 -4.39 -1.23
CA PRO A 156 19.63 -4.18 0.17
C PRO A 156 19.89 -2.75 0.67
N GLN A 157 20.80 -2.00 0.02
CA GLN A 157 21.09 -0.62 0.36
C GLN A 157 20.13 0.37 -0.33
N LYS A 158 19.46 -0.07 -1.40
CA LYS A 158 18.55 0.76 -2.21
C LYS A 158 17.08 0.49 -1.92
N ILE A 159 16.72 -0.72 -1.51
CA ILE A 159 15.32 -1.10 -1.31
C ILE A 159 15.07 -1.33 0.18
N CYS A 160 14.05 -0.67 0.73
CA CYS A 160 13.68 -0.86 2.12
C CYS A 160 13.23 -2.32 2.35
N PRO A 161 13.74 -3.02 3.37
CA PRO A 161 13.29 -4.37 3.73
C PRO A 161 11.92 -4.31 4.42
N HIS A 162 10.94 -3.76 3.73
CA HIS A 162 9.59 -3.53 4.22
C HIS A 162 8.58 -3.83 3.12
N LEU A 163 7.54 -4.58 3.47
CA LEU A 163 6.38 -4.77 2.61
C LEU A 163 5.09 -4.54 3.39
N HIS A 164 4.20 -3.74 2.80
CA HIS A 164 2.82 -3.66 3.22
C HIS A 164 2.01 -4.66 2.41
N ILE A 165 1.76 -5.85 2.99
CA ILE A 165 1.04 -6.94 2.31
C ILE A 165 -0.39 -6.97 2.83
N CYS A 166 -1.38 -6.71 1.96
CA CYS A 166 -2.79 -6.59 2.33
C CYS A 166 -3.39 -7.95 2.75
N LEU A 167 -3.58 -8.19 4.07
CA LEU A 167 -4.21 -9.41 4.58
C LEU A 167 -5.74 -9.33 4.51
N GLN A 168 -6.32 -8.23 4.93
CA GLN A 168 -7.75 -7.94 5.04
C GLN A 168 -8.49 -8.80 6.07
N SER A 169 -8.30 -10.13 6.07
CA SER A 169 -8.80 -11.08 7.06
C SER A 169 -7.87 -12.31 7.13
N GLY A 170 -7.76 -12.92 8.28
CA GLY A 170 -7.03 -14.17 8.47
C GLY A 170 -7.92 -15.43 8.41
N SER A 171 -9.17 -15.30 7.98
CA SER A 171 -10.08 -16.42 7.75
C SER A 171 -10.31 -16.64 6.26
N ASP A 172 -10.09 -17.86 5.77
CA ASP A 172 -10.29 -18.19 4.35
C ASP A 172 -11.75 -18.02 3.94
N GLU A 173 -12.71 -18.27 4.84
CA GLU A 173 -14.13 -18.04 4.54
C GLU A 173 -14.43 -16.55 4.35
N ILE A 174 -13.90 -15.69 5.21
CA ILE A 174 -14.07 -14.24 5.06
C ILE A 174 -13.33 -13.73 3.83
N LEU A 175 -12.12 -14.21 3.55
CA LEU A 175 -11.39 -13.88 2.32
C LEU A 175 -12.19 -14.26 1.07
N ARG A 176 -12.85 -15.43 1.07
CA ARG A 176 -13.73 -15.87 -0.01
C ARG A 176 -14.93 -14.92 -0.18
N ARG A 177 -15.60 -14.53 0.91
CA ARG A 177 -16.70 -13.54 0.91
C ARG A 177 -16.21 -12.16 0.42
N MET A 178 -14.99 -11.78 0.76
CA MET A 178 -14.31 -10.57 0.28
C MET A 178 -13.89 -10.66 -1.20
N LYS A 179 -14.05 -11.82 -1.86
CA LYS A 179 -13.57 -12.13 -3.22
C LYS A 179 -12.06 -11.94 -3.36
N ARG A 180 -11.31 -12.36 -2.33
CA ARG A 180 -9.84 -12.40 -2.40
C ARG A 180 -9.39 -13.64 -3.21
N ARG A 181 -8.25 -13.53 -3.91
CA ARG A 181 -7.75 -14.56 -4.85
C ARG A 181 -6.70 -15.47 -4.22
N TRP A 182 -6.50 -15.41 -2.91
CA TRP A 182 -5.49 -16.17 -2.17
C TRP A 182 -6.04 -16.62 -0.82
N SER A 183 -5.43 -17.64 -0.25
CA SER A 183 -5.72 -18.18 1.08
C SER A 183 -4.72 -17.68 2.13
N THR A 184 -5.08 -17.82 3.41
CA THR A 184 -4.19 -17.53 4.54
C THR A 184 -2.85 -18.26 4.40
N ARG A 185 -2.89 -19.54 3.98
CA ARG A 185 -1.67 -20.31 3.71
C ARG A 185 -0.79 -19.68 2.63
N THR A 186 -1.40 -19.20 1.55
CA THR A 186 -0.65 -18.49 0.50
C THR A 186 0.00 -17.22 1.07
N PHE A 187 -0.74 -16.47 1.89
CA PHE A 187 -0.24 -15.27 2.53
C PHE A 187 1.00 -15.56 3.41
N ILE A 188 0.89 -16.53 4.30
CA ILE A 188 2.00 -16.94 5.18
C ILE A 188 3.21 -17.42 4.38
N ASN A 189 3.00 -18.23 3.33
CA ASN A 189 4.07 -18.68 2.46
C ASN A 189 4.81 -17.49 1.81
N ARG A 190 4.11 -16.39 1.49
CA ARG A 190 4.75 -15.18 0.94
C ARG A 190 5.55 -14.42 2.01
N CYS A 191 5.04 -14.33 3.22
CA CYS A 191 5.81 -13.77 4.34
C CYS A 191 7.08 -14.57 4.59
N ASN A 192 7.00 -15.90 4.58
CA ASN A 192 8.15 -16.78 4.78
C ASN A 192 9.17 -16.62 3.63
N LEU A 193 8.73 -16.59 2.37
CA LEU A 193 9.61 -16.30 1.23
C LEU A 193 10.42 -15.02 1.45
N VAL A 194 9.80 -13.95 1.95
CA VAL A 194 10.50 -12.69 2.23
C VAL A 194 11.49 -12.84 3.39
N ARG A 195 11.12 -13.54 4.48
CA ARG A 195 12.01 -13.78 5.64
C ARG A 195 13.23 -14.59 5.31
N GLU A 196 13.08 -15.56 4.41
CA GLU A 196 14.19 -16.44 3.96
C GLU A 196 15.21 -15.68 3.12
N ASN A 197 14.86 -14.52 2.57
CA ASN A 197 15.71 -13.81 1.61
C ASN A 197 16.14 -12.41 2.06
N LEU A 198 15.50 -11.82 3.07
CA LEU A 198 15.81 -10.47 3.54
C LEU A 198 16.14 -10.46 5.04
N ASP A 199 17.09 -9.62 5.43
CA ASP A 199 17.44 -9.40 6.82
C ASP A 199 16.38 -8.54 7.55
N TYR A 200 15.81 -9.09 8.63
CA TYR A 200 14.84 -8.41 9.49
C TYR A 200 13.72 -7.68 8.76
N PRO A 201 13.02 -8.31 7.81
CA PRO A 201 12.00 -7.63 7.03
C PRO A 201 10.84 -7.18 7.94
N SER A 202 10.37 -5.96 7.69
CA SER A 202 9.19 -5.41 8.36
C SER A 202 7.95 -5.69 7.54
N PHE A 203 6.95 -6.34 8.13
CA PHE A 203 5.64 -6.51 7.51
C PHE A 203 4.64 -5.58 8.16
N THR A 204 3.87 -4.89 7.33
CA THR A 204 2.68 -4.15 7.75
C THR A 204 1.49 -4.61 6.94
N THR A 205 0.28 -4.43 7.47
CA THR A 205 -0.94 -4.90 6.81
C THR A 205 -2.17 -4.08 7.19
N ASP A 206 -3.21 -4.22 6.38
CA ASP A 206 -4.57 -3.81 6.70
C ASP A 206 -5.41 -5.02 7.10
N VAL A 207 -6.23 -4.89 8.13
CA VAL A 207 -7.24 -5.87 8.55
C VAL A 207 -8.58 -5.18 8.73
N ILE A 208 -9.62 -5.73 8.11
CA ILE A 208 -11.00 -5.31 8.27
C ILE A 208 -11.66 -6.22 9.31
N VAL A 209 -12.07 -5.66 10.44
CA VAL A 209 -12.79 -6.39 11.50
C VAL A 209 -14.30 -6.18 11.37
N GLY A 210 -15.08 -7.22 11.67
CA GLY A 210 -16.53 -7.18 11.61
C GLY A 210 -17.08 -7.09 10.20
N PHE A 211 -16.44 -7.77 9.26
CA PHE A 211 -16.98 -7.99 7.92
C PHE A 211 -18.28 -8.80 8.01
N PRO A 212 -19.30 -8.57 7.15
CA PRO A 212 -20.55 -9.30 7.21
C PRO A 212 -20.36 -10.83 7.22
N GLY A 213 -20.94 -11.48 8.24
CA GLY A 213 -20.79 -12.91 8.47
C GLY A 213 -19.48 -13.33 9.13
N GLU A 214 -18.65 -12.43 9.62
CA GLU A 214 -17.50 -12.76 10.44
C GLU A 214 -17.99 -13.23 11.82
N THR A 215 -17.93 -14.55 12.06
CA THR A 215 -18.19 -15.13 13.38
C THR A 215 -17.04 -14.93 14.33
N GLU A 216 -17.22 -15.28 15.60
CA GLU A 216 -16.12 -15.26 16.57
C GLU A 216 -15.00 -16.22 16.16
N GLU A 217 -15.34 -17.41 15.67
CA GLU A 217 -14.37 -18.40 15.17
C GLU A 217 -13.52 -17.82 14.04
N TYR A 218 -14.14 -17.15 13.05
CA TYR A 218 -13.42 -16.52 11.94
C TYR A 218 -12.53 -15.35 12.38
N PHE A 219 -12.97 -14.62 13.41
CA PHE A 219 -12.14 -13.57 13.99
C PHE A 219 -10.93 -14.16 14.73
N GLN A 220 -11.08 -15.25 15.47
CA GLN A 220 -9.96 -15.94 16.12
C GLN A 220 -8.97 -16.52 15.08
N GLN A 221 -9.44 -17.05 13.95
CA GLN A 221 -8.55 -17.41 12.83
C GLN A 221 -7.73 -16.21 12.34
N THR A 222 -8.33 -15.01 12.34
CA THR A 222 -7.60 -13.77 11.98
C THR A 222 -6.52 -13.47 13.03
N ILE A 223 -6.82 -13.60 14.32
CA ILE A 223 -5.83 -13.43 15.40
C ILE A 223 -4.66 -14.42 15.25
N GLU A 224 -4.93 -15.68 14.95
CA GLU A 224 -3.89 -16.70 14.74
C GLU A 224 -3.02 -16.38 13.52
N THR A 225 -3.64 -16.03 12.40
CA THR A 225 -2.92 -15.69 11.16
C THR A 225 -2.03 -14.46 11.33
N VAL A 226 -2.48 -13.42 12.05
CA VAL A 226 -1.65 -12.22 12.28
C VAL A 226 -0.48 -12.51 13.22
N LYS A 227 -0.66 -13.41 14.19
CA LYS A 227 0.43 -13.87 15.08
C LYS A 227 1.49 -14.65 14.29
N GLU A 228 1.07 -15.57 13.42
CA GLU A 228 1.97 -16.34 12.56
C GLU A 228 2.71 -15.44 11.56
N ALA A 229 2.00 -14.46 10.97
CA ALA A 229 2.58 -13.49 10.05
C ALA A 229 3.58 -12.53 10.72
N GLY A 230 3.46 -12.23 12.02
CA GLY A 230 4.42 -11.44 12.80
C GLY A 230 4.57 -10.00 12.28
N PHE A 231 3.49 -9.25 12.23
CA PHE A 231 3.48 -7.87 11.74
C PHE A 231 4.14 -6.89 12.70
N SER A 232 4.89 -5.94 12.15
CA SER A 232 5.40 -4.77 12.89
C SER A 232 4.33 -3.68 13.05
N LYS A 233 3.27 -3.69 12.20
CA LYS A 233 2.11 -2.80 12.30
C LYS A 233 0.91 -3.41 11.60
N ILE A 234 -0.26 -3.30 12.24
CA ILE A 234 -1.56 -3.65 11.66
C ILE A 234 -2.43 -2.39 11.65
N HIS A 235 -2.90 -2.00 10.48
CA HIS A 235 -3.93 -0.98 10.35
C HIS A 235 -5.30 -1.65 10.45
N ILE A 236 -6.03 -1.35 11.50
CA ILE A 236 -7.29 -2.02 11.84
C ILE A 236 -8.46 -1.13 11.42
N PHE A 237 -9.30 -1.66 10.54
CA PHE A 237 -10.47 -0.95 10.02
C PHE A 237 -11.75 -1.68 10.42
N PRO A 238 -12.66 -1.07 11.19
CA PRO A 238 -14.00 -1.59 11.33
C PRO A 238 -14.68 -1.60 9.95
N PHE A 239 -15.32 -2.71 9.57
CA PHE A 239 -16.05 -2.76 8.31
C PHE A 239 -17.07 -1.61 8.23
N SER A 240 -17.03 -0.89 7.13
CA SER A 240 -17.95 0.19 6.79
C SER A 240 -18.56 -0.10 5.41
N ALA A 241 -19.86 -0.28 5.38
CA ALA A 241 -20.60 -0.49 4.13
C ALA A 241 -20.42 0.70 3.19
N ARG A 242 -19.98 0.44 1.98
CA ARG A 242 -19.82 1.45 0.93
C ARG A 242 -20.94 1.29 -0.09
N ARG A 243 -21.73 2.34 -0.29
CA ARG A 243 -22.79 2.36 -1.29
C ARG A 243 -22.26 1.89 -2.66
N GLY A 244 -23.00 0.99 -3.32
CA GLY A 244 -22.62 0.44 -4.61
C GLY A 244 -21.61 -0.71 -4.57
N THR A 245 -21.26 -1.21 -3.37
CA THR A 245 -20.43 -2.42 -3.22
C THR A 245 -21.28 -3.61 -2.77
N PRO A 246 -21.00 -4.85 -3.27
CA PRO A 246 -21.79 -6.02 -2.87
C PRO A 246 -21.87 -6.26 -1.36
N ALA A 247 -20.77 -6.01 -0.63
CA ALA A 247 -20.72 -6.25 0.81
C ALA A 247 -21.61 -5.30 1.63
N ALA A 248 -22.06 -4.19 1.04
CA ALA A 248 -23.02 -3.29 1.70
C ALA A 248 -24.39 -3.97 1.92
N ASP A 249 -24.76 -4.85 0.99
CA ASP A 249 -26.06 -5.53 0.96
C ASP A 249 -25.98 -6.98 1.51
N PHE A 250 -24.82 -7.42 1.99
CA PHE A 250 -24.70 -8.73 2.60
C PHE A 250 -25.52 -8.79 3.90
N PRO A 251 -26.23 -9.89 4.14
CA PRO A 251 -26.83 -10.16 5.44
C PRO A 251 -25.75 -10.30 6.52
N GLU A 252 -26.17 -10.47 7.76
CA GLU A 252 -25.26 -10.74 8.89
C GLU A 252 -24.30 -9.57 9.19
N GLN A 253 -24.77 -8.34 9.02
CA GLN A 253 -24.02 -7.13 9.39
C GLN A 253 -23.80 -7.11 10.91
N LEU A 254 -22.55 -6.97 11.33
CA LEU A 254 -22.20 -6.88 12.74
C LEU A 254 -22.51 -5.48 13.29
N SER A 255 -22.85 -5.44 14.58
CA SER A 255 -23.09 -4.19 15.29
C SER A 255 -21.81 -3.35 15.44
N LYS A 256 -21.96 -2.04 15.61
CA LYS A 256 -20.83 -1.14 15.90
C LYS A 256 -20.05 -1.58 17.15
N LYS A 257 -20.75 -2.08 18.17
CA LYS A 257 -20.16 -2.55 19.43
C LYS A 257 -19.25 -3.75 19.22
N GLU A 258 -19.68 -4.74 18.44
CA GLU A 258 -18.87 -5.93 18.07
C GLU A 258 -17.63 -5.53 17.29
N LYS A 259 -17.78 -4.70 16.25
CA LYS A 259 -16.65 -4.19 15.44
C LYS A 259 -15.61 -3.48 16.31
N GLN A 260 -16.06 -2.65 17.24
CA GLN A 260 -15.17 -1.96 18.18
C GLN A 260 -14.50 -2.91 19.18
N ALA A 261 -15.20 -3.95 19.66
CA ALA A 261 -14.61 -4.95 20.54
C ALA A 261 -13.48 -5.70 19.84
N ARG A 262 -13.73 -6.23 18.63
CA ARG A 262 -12.73 -6.91 17.81
C ARG A 262 -11.54 -6.00 17.46
N GLY A 263 -11.82 -4.73 17.13
CA GLY A 263 -10.77 -3.75 16.89
C GLY A 263 -9.84 -3.54 18.07
N ARG A 264 -10.37 -3.47 19.30
CA ARG A 264 -9.57 -3.36 20.54
C ARG A 264 -8.76 -4.61 20.82
N GLU A 265 -9.35 -5.78 20.65
CA GLU A 265 -8.67 -7.06 20.86
C GLU A 265 -7.48 -7.21 19.88
N LEU A 266 -7.72 -6.99 18.59
CA LEU A 266 -6.66 -7.04 17.58
C LEU A 266 -5.57 -5.98 17.81
N ALA A 267 -5.93 -4.79 18.31
CA ALA A 267 -4.96 -3.75 18.67
C ALA A 267 -4.02 -4.20 19.81
N GLY A 268 -4.54 -4.97 20.79
CA GLY A 268 -3.72 -5.58 21.82
C GLY A 268 -2.71 -6.59 21.27
N VAL A 269 -3.15 -7.41 20.31
CA VAL A 269 -2.25 -8.34 19.60
C VAL A 269 -1.20 -7.58 18.78
N GLU A 270 -1.61 -6.54 18.05
CA GLU A 270 -0.69 -5.68 17.29
C GLU A 270 0.42 -5.10 18.17
N GLN A 271 0.09 -4.58 19.35
CA GLN A 271 1.08 -4.04 20.28
C GLN A 271 2.12 -5.08 20.70
N GLN A 272 1.70 -6.31 20.97
CA GLN A 272 2.61 -7.42 21.32
C GLN A 272 3.54 -7.77 20.15
N LEU A 273 3.00 -7.95 18.96
CA LEU A 273 3.76 -8.26 17.75
C LEU A 273 4.75 -7.14 17.41
N ARG A 274 4.30 -5.89 17.51
CA ARG A 274 5.15 -4.71 17.30
C ARG A 274 6.32 -4.69 18.27
N LYS A 275 6.07 -4.96 19.57
CA LYS A 275 7.14 -5.05 20.55
C LYS A 275 8.12 -6.15 20.18
N GLN A 276 7.66 -7.36 19.86
CA GLN A 276 8.50 -8.48 19.45
C GLN A 276 9.37 -8.12 18.22
N TYR A 277 8.79 -7.41 17.23
CA TYR A 277 9.54 -6.95 16.06
C TYR A 277 10.64 -5.96 16.45
N PHE A 278 10.38 -5.00 17.31
CA PHE A 278 11.40 -4.03 17.72
C PHE A 278 12.44 -4.62 18.67
N ASP A 279 12.06 -5.54 19.54
CA ASP A 279 12.99 -6.22 20.44
C ASP A 279 14.10 -6.96 19.66
N GLN A 280 13.77 -7.59 18.53
CA GLN A 280 14.79 -8.28 17.69
C GLN A 280 15.76 -7.31 17.00
N LEU A 281 15.46 -6.02 16.94
CA LEU A 281 16.33 -5.00 16.35
C LEU A 281 17.28 -4.37 17.36
N VAL A 282 17.10 -4.62 18.65
CA VAL A 282 17.97 -4.08 19.70
C VAL A 282 19.39 -4.58 19.50
N GLY A 283 20.37 -3.67 19.55
CA GLY A 283 21.79 -3.97 19.29
C GLY A 283 22.15 -4.14 17.81
N LYS A 284 21.21 -3.93 16.88
CA LYS A 284 21.49 -3.94 15.44
C LYS A 284 21.78 -2.54 14.91
N GLN A 285 22.66 -2.46 13.92
CA GLN A 285 22.89 -1.23 13.18
C GLN A 285 21.91 -1.13 12.02
N LEU A 286 21.09 -0.06 12.00
CA LEU A 286 20.05 0.14 11.00
C LEU A 286 20.23 1.50 10.32
N ARG A 287 19.95 1.54 9.01
CA ARG A 287 19.83 2.78 8.27
C ARG A 287 18.41 3.34 8.42
N VAL A 288 18.27 4.51 9.00
CA VAL A 288 16.98 5.16 9.24
C VAL A 288 16.86 6.48 8.45
N LEU A 289 15.63 6.83 8.06
CA LEU A 289 15.30 8.16 7.53
C LEU A 289 14.80 9.03 8.67
N VAL A 290 15.48 10.14 8.91
CA VAL A 290 15.03 11.17 9.88
C VAL A 290 14.12 12.13 9.14
N GLU A 291 12.82 12.17 9.50
CA GLU A 291 11.82 13.04 8.86
C GLU A 291 11.60 14.35 9.62
N SER A 292 11.71 14.33 10.94
CA SER A 292 11.55 15.52 11.78
C SER A 292 12.43 15.40 13.02
N PRO A 293 12.99 16.51 13.52
CA PRO A 293 13.61 16.49 14.84
C PRO A 293 12.53 16.16 15.89
N LEU A 294 12.92 15.42 16.92
CA LEU A 294 12.06 15.25 18.10
C LEU A 294 11.80 16.64 18.68
N SER A 295 10.53 17.08 18.69
CA SER A 295 10.18 18.27 19.48
C SER A 295 10.43 17.95 20.94
N SER A 296 11.15 18.81 21.63
CA SER A 296 11.49 18.68 23.05
C SER A 296 10.28 18.57 24.00
N GLU A 297 9.07 18.74 23.48
CA GLU A 297 7.81 18.67 24.24
C GLU A 297 7.08 17.30 24.21
N LYS A 298 7.61 16.28 23.54
CA LYS A 298 6.99 14.94 23.51
C LYS A 298 7.81 13.85 24.19
N SER A 299 8.70 14.19 25.08
CA SER A 299 9.22 13.26 26.09
C SER A 299 8.21 13.10 27.23
N VAL A 300 7.04 12.56 26.95
CA VAL A 300 6.20 12.02 28.01
C VAL A 300 6.82 10.71 28.44
N VAL A 301 7.68 10.82 29.42
CA VAL A 301 8.07 9.75 30.31
C VAL A 301 6.76 9.12 30.81
N SER A 302 6.50 7.89 30.46
CA SER A 302 5.51 7.08 31.15
C SER A 302 6.05 6.86 32.56
N SER A 303 5.65 7.71 33.51
CA SER A 303 5.72 7.38 34.90
C SER A 303 4.81 6.17 35.13
N ALA A 304 5.40 5.02 35.41
CA ALA A 304 4.71 3.90 36.00
C ALA A 304 4.11 4.35 37.33
N PRO A 305 2.85 4.03 37.63
CA PRO A 305 2.36 4.18 39.01
C PRO A 305 3.00 3.11 39.89
N SER A 306 3.50 3.57 41.01
CA SER A 306 3.90 2.77 42.16
C SER A 306 2.74 1.97 42.71
#